data_c3a073accac9a9bd73f5c5f05fb74d96
#
_entry.id   c3a073accac9a9bd73f5c5f05fb74d96
#
_cell.length_a   1.000
_cell.length_b   1.000
_cell.length_c   1.000
_cell.angle_alpha   90.00
_cell.angle_beta   90.00
_cell.angle_gamma   90.00
#
_symmetry.space_group_name_H-M   'P 1'
#
loop_
_entity.id
_entity.type
_entity.pdbx_description
1 polymer ?
#
loop_
_entity_poly.entity_id
_entity_poly.type
_entity_poly.pdbx_seq_one_letter_code
_entity_poly.pdbx_strand_id
1 'polypeptide(L)'
;MIHIYHHIWKGGTGLQISKQQKERLYNNITDEFIYHPNITDVNQHEGHTLLKMLDEIKEFDNEDYILYIHTKGASKSNELYEIEWREYMELSLIDDYKIHIKMLEDGYDSSGVLMANDELQFIRHWAGGFYGGNFWWTKVKLLNRIPKNIKELWGTMEDRHMPEWCFLNKIENWNPGIINPSFENFKNFYDYIETQTKIDLAKRYITGVRNWEDLYVYGVNKTTQTNVKTTKSFI
;
A
#
# COMPACT_ATOMS: atom_id res chain seq x y z
N MET A 1 -17.48 -5.87 10.20
CA MET A 1 -16.87 -4.79 11.01
C MET A 1 -15.63 -4.24 10.29
N ILE A 2 -15.25 -2.97 10.50
CA ILE A 2 -13.98 -2.40 9.99
C ILE A 2 -12.99 -2.31 11.14
N HIS A 3 -11.76 -2.74 10.91
CA HIS A 3 -10.63 -2.59 11.82
C HIS A 3 -9.54 -1.76 11.16
N ILE A 4 -9.06 -0.71 11.81
CA ILE A 4 -8.06 0.20 11.27
C ILE A 4 -6.77 0.07 12.05
N TYR A 5 -5.75 -0.56 11.45
CA TYR A 5 -4.41 -0.67 12.01
C TYR A 5 -3.56 0.50 11.56
N HIS A 6 -3.08 1.26 12.52
CA HIS A 6 -2.29 2.46 12.28
C HIS A 6 -0.92 2.32 12.91
N HIS A 7 0.11 2.13 12.08
CA HIS A 7 1.49 2.18 12.53
C HIS A 7 1.93 3.63 12.71
N ILE A 8 2.24 4.02 13.94
CA ILE A 8 2.63 5.38 14.32
C ILE A 8 4.08 5.37 14.74
N TRP A 9 4.95 5.85 13.86
CA TRP A 9 6.34 6.07 14.19
C TRP A 9 6.47 7.40 14.96
N LYS A 10 6.99 7.37 16.20
CA LYS A 10 7.06 8.56 17.06
C LYS A 10 8.19 9.53 16.71
N GLY A 11 9.07 9.18 15.76
CA GLY A 11 10.14 10.06 15.31
C GLY A 11 9.65 11.16 14.37
N GLY A 12 10.46 12.21 14.20
CA GLY A 12 10.16 13.34 13.32
C GLY A 12 8.79 13.95 13.59
N THR A 13 7.95 14.03 12.56
CA THR A 13 6.57 14.53 12.64
C THR A 13 5.51 13.43 12.79
N GLY A 14 5.92 12.19 13.10
CA GLY A 14 5.01 11.04 13.09
C GLY A 14 3.80 11.20 14.00
N LEU A 15 3.95 11.75 15.21
CA LEU A 15 2.81 11.98 16.11
C LEU A 15 1.86 13.07 15.58
N GLN A 16 2.38 14.09 14.90
CA GLN A 16 1.55 15.14 14.28
C GLN A 16 0.76 14.56 13.11
N ILE A 17 1.44 13.80 12.23
CA ILE A 17 0.79 13.12 11.10
C ILE A 17 -0.28 12.17 11.61
N SER A 18 0.00 11.35 12.64
CA SER A 18 -0.97 10.40 13.17
C SER A 18 -2.22 11.07 13.71
N LYS A 19 -2.09 12.27 14.31
CA LYS A 19 -3.25 13.05 14.76
C LYS A 19 -4.11 13.48 13.58
N GLN A 20 -3.50 14.00 12.51
CA GLN A 20 -4.20 14.40 11.28
C GLN A 20 -4.89 13.22 10.63
N GLN A 21 -4.20 12.08 10.48
CA GLN A 21 -4.76 10.85 9.94
C GLN A 21 -5.94 10.35 10.77
N LYS A 22 -5.80 10.36 12.09
CA LYS A 22 -6.90 9.98 12.99
C LYS A 22 -8.13 10.88 12.83
N GLU A 23 -7.94 12.19 12.79
CA GLU A 23 -9.03 13.14 12.52
C GLU A 23 -9.70 12.87 11.18
N ARG A 24 -8.91 12.60 10.14
CA ARG A 24 -9.40 12.27 8.80
C ARG A 24 -10.22 10.97 8.78
N LEU A 25 -9.77 9.92 9.47
CA LEU A 25 -10.50 8.66 9.62
C LEU A 25 -11.89 8.89 10.25
N TYR A 26 -11.96 9.60 11.37
CA TYR A 26 -13.22 9.85 12.05
C TYR A 26 -14.18 10.79 11.29
N ASN A 27 -13.65 11.63 10.40
CA ASN A 27 -14.46 12.53 9.59
C ASN A 27 -15.02 11.88 8.33
N ASN A 28 -14.30 10.91 7.75
CA ASN A 28 -14.63 10.37 6.42
C ASN A 28 -15.17 8.94 6.45
N ILE A 29 -14.71 8.08 7.38
CA ILE A 29 -15.24 6.72 7.51
C ILE A 29 -16.52 6.77 8.33
N THR A 30 -17.65 6.60 7.67
CA THR A 30 -18.99 6.70 8.28
C THR A 30 -19.52 5.38 8.82
N ASP A 31 -18.93 4.25 8.42
CA ASP A 31 -19.25 2.94 8.95
C ASP A 31 -18.58 2.73 10.32
N GLU A 32 -19.16 1.89 11.15
CA GLU A 32 -18.59 1.58 12.45
C GLU A 32 -17.21 0.92 12.31
N PHE A 33 -16.21 1.41 13.03
CA PHE A 33 -14.87 0.86 13.01
C PHE A 33 -14.21 0.82 14.38
N ILE A 34 -13.25 -0.10 14.54
CA ILE A 34 -12.36 -0.20 15.70
C ILE A 34 -10.96 0.28 15.27
N TYR A 35 -10.44 1.25 16.02
CA TYR A 35 -9.14 1.85 15.74
C TYR A 35 -8.05 1.22 16.62
N HIS A 36 -7.03 0.64 15.98
CA HIS A 36 -5.88 -0.05 16.58
C HIS A 36 -4.58 0.74 16.36
N PRO A 37 -4.30 1.79 17.14
CA PRO A 37 -3.03 2.50 17.04
C PRO A 37 -1.88 1.64 17.59
N ASN A 38 -0.76 1.62 16.89
CA ASN A 38 0.48 1.04 17.36
C ASN A 38 1.59 2.08 17.30
N ILE A 39 1.89 2.70 18.44
CA ILE A 39 2.95 3.70 18.55
C ILE A 39 4.27 2.97 18.78
N THR A 40 5.20 3.17 17.87
CA THR A 40 6.48 2.49 17.87
C THR A 40 7.65 3.44 18.10
N ASP A 41 8.73 2.91 18.66
CA ASP A 41 9.99 3.63 18.82
C ASP A 41 10.69 3.86 17.47
N VAL A 42 11.64 4.79 17.46
CA VAL A 42 12.38 5.18 16.24
C VAL A 42 13.12 4.03 15.55
N ASN A 43 13.42 2.95 16.28
CA ASN A 43 14.09 1.76 15.76
C ASN A 43 13.11 0.64 15.35
N GLN A 44 11.81 0.88 15.47
CA GLN A 44 10.80 -0.11 15.11
C GLN A 44 10.13 0.29 13.81
N HIS A 45 10.06 -0.66 12.89
CA HIS A 45 9.47 -0.49 11.57
C HIS A 45 8.06 -1.09 11.51
N GLU A 46 7.39 -0.89 10.40
CA GLU A 46 6.02 -1.32 10.13
C GLU A 46 5.76 -2.81 10.44
N GLY A 47 6.77 -3.65 10.27
CA GLY A 47 6.69 -5.09 10.55
C GLY A 47 6.17 -5.42 11.96
N HIS A 48 6.49 -4.60 12.95
CA HIS A 48 5.97 -4.79 14.32
C HIS A 48 4.45 -4.66 14.39
N THR A 49 3.89 -3.67 13.66
CA THR A 49 2.43 -3.49 13.61
C THR A 49 1.76 -4.60 12.81
N LEU A 50 2.37 -5.02 11.69
CA LEU A 50 1.85 -6.10 10.86
C LEU A 50 1.84 -7.43 11.61
N LEU A 51 2.89 -7.76 12.37
CA LEU A 51 2.93 -8.98 13.19
C LEU A 51 1.90 -8.93 14.33
N LYS A 52 1.76 -7.78 15.00
CA LYS A 52 0.72 -7.58 16.01
C LYS A 52 -0.67 -7.78 15.41
N MET A 53 -0.93 -7.20 14.27
CA MET A 53 -2.19 -7.37 13.54
C MET A 53 -2.47 -8.85 13.25
N LEU A 54 -1.49 -9.62 12.75
CA LEU A 54 -1.65 -11.05 12.48
C LEU A 54 -1.97 -11.88 13.72
N ASP A 55 -1.54 -11.44 14.90
CA ASP A 55 -1.90 -12.10 16.14
C ASP A 55 -3.33 -11.77 16.60
N GLU A 56 -3.77 -10.52 16.40
CA GLU A 56 -5.08 -10.05 16.85
C GLU A 56 -6.23 -10.51 15.93
N ILE A 57 -6.01 -10.58 14.62
CA ILE A 57 -7.06 -10.96 13.64
C ILE A 57 -7.59 -12.39 13.81
N LYS A 58 -6.92 -13.23 14.59
CA LYS A 58 -7.37 -14.59 14.89
C LYS A 58 -8.72 -14.64 15.62
N GLU A 59 -9.07 -13.55 16.29
CA GLU A 59 -10.30 -13.38 17.04
C GLU A 59 -11.41 -12.66 16.24
N PHE A 60 -11.12 -12.24 14.96
CA PHE A 60 -12.06 -11.48 14.15
C PHE A 60 -12.81 -12.38 13.16
N ASP A 61 -13.94 -11.87 12.66
CA ASP A 61 -14.67 -12.53 11.59
C ASP A 61 -13.87 -12.49 10.28
N ASN A 62 -13.90 -13.58 9.52
CA ASN A 62 -13.22 -13.68 8.23
C ASN A 62 -13.69 -12.64 7.22
N GLU A 63 -14.91 -12.15 7.32
CA GLU A 63 -15.48 -11.12 6.45
C GLU A 63 -15.26 -9.69 6.96
N ASP A 64 -14.66 -9.51 8.14
CA ASP A 64 -14.27 -8.19 8.63
C ASP A 64 -13.21 -7.56 7.71
N TYR A 65 -13.30 -6.23 7.58
CA TYR A 65 -12.40 -5.44 6.75
C TYR A 65 -11.24 -4.90 7.58
N ILE A 66 -10.06 -4.90 7.01
CA ILE A 66 -8.84 -4.32 7.58
C ILE A 66 -8.38 -3.17 6.70
N LEU A 67 -8.22 -1.99 7.26
CA LEU A 67 -7.42 -0.92 6.71
C LEU A 67 -6.07 -0.87 7.44
N TYR A 68 -4.98 -0.94 6.69
CA TYR A 68 -3.64 -0.68 7.21
C TYR A 68 -3.11 0.66 6.69
N ILE A 69 -2.67 1.51 7.61
CA ILE A 69 -2.03 2.80 7.32
C ILE A 69 -0.83 3.03 8.23
N HIS A 70 0.03 3.98 7.87
CA HIS A 70 1.14 4.39 8.71
C HIS A 70 1.50 5.88 8.55
N THR A 71 2.37 6.40 9.42
CA THR A 71 2.83 7.80 9.37
C THR A 71 3.88 8.01 8.27
N LYS A 72 3.48 7.79 7.01
CA LYS A 72 4.33 7.93 5.82
C LYS A 72 4.97 9.31 5.75
N GLY A 73 6.27 9.36 5.43
CA GLY A 73 7.01 10.61 5.27
C GLY A 73 7.40 11.30 6.58
N ALA A 74 7.15 10.70 7.76
CA ALA A 74 7.45 11.31 9.06
C ALA A 74 8.92 11.69 9.25
N SER A 75 9.85 10.93 8.64
CA SER A 75 11.30 11.21 8.67
C SER A 75 11.73 12.25 7.64
N LYS A 76 10.86 12.61 6.68
CA LYS A 76 11.10 13.50 5.54
C LYS A 76 9.98 14.53 5.41
N SER A 77 9.47 15.01 6.51
CA SER A 77 8.27 15.86 6.60
C SER A 77 8.35 17.18 5.84
N ASN A 78 9.53 17.62 5.45
CA ASN A 78 9.74 18.85 4.68
C ASN A 78 9.83 18.59 3.17
N GLU A 79 9.82 17.35 2.74
CA GLU A 79 9.86 17.00 1.32
C GLU A 79 8.43 16.98 0.77
N LEU A 80 8.12 17.94 -0.11
CA LEU A 80 6.76 18.15 -0.61
C LEU A 80 6.18 16.90 -1.28
N TYR A 81 6.99 16.15 -2.01
CA TYR A 81 6.55 14.90 -2.66
C TYR A 81 6.12 13.82 -1.66
N GLU A 82 6.76 13.74 -0.46
CA GLU A 82 6.37 12.77 0.57
C GLU A 82 5.02 13.16 1.22
N ILE A 83 4.78 14.46 1.35
CA ILE A 83 3.49 14.99 1.82
C ILE A 83 2.40 14.67 0.81
N GLU A 84 2.61 15.00 -0.47
CA GLU A 84 1.67 14.74 -1.56
C GLU A 84 1.42 13.23 -1.74
N TRP A 85 2.46 12.41 -1.63
CA TRP A 85 2.31 10.95 -1.69
C TRP A 85 1.40 10.42 -0.59
N ARG A 86 1.62 10.86 0.65
CA ARG A 86 0.76 10.49 1.77
C ARG A 86 -0.68 10.96 1.57
N GLU A 87 -0.87 12.23 1.20
CA GLU A 87 -2.19 12.79 0.93
C GLU A 87 -2.93 12.06 -0.19
N TYR A 88 -2.21 11.67 -1.22
CA TYR A 88 -2.74 10.85 -2.32
C TYR A 88 -3.27 9.50 -1.83
N MET A 89 -2.52 8.80 -0.98
CA MET A 89 -2.97 7.53 -0.39
C MET A 89 -4.17 7.74 0.54
N GLU A 90 -4.14 8.78 1.36
CA GLU A 90 -5.22 9.10 2.30
C GLU A 90 -6.52 9.49 1.57
N LEU A 91 -6.43 10.29 0.52
CA LEU A 91 -7.58 10.64 -0.32
C LEU A 91 -8.27 9.39 -0.87
N SER A 92 -7.48 8.46 -1.41
CA SER A 92 -8.05 7.23 -1.95
C SER A 92 -8.59 6.31 -0.86
N LEU A 93 -7.76 5.95 0.12
CA LEU A 93 -8.06 4.86 1.03
C LEU A 93 -8.90 5.26 2.24
N ILE A 94 -8.95 6.56 2.58
CA ILE A 94 -9.75 7.06 3.70
C ILE A 94 -10.98 7.81 3.19
N ASP A 95 -10.82 8.81 2.31
CA ASP A 95 -11.96 9.64 1.89
C ASP A 95 -12.88 8.86 0.94
N ASP A 96 -12.31 8.09 0.02
CA ASP A 96 -13.04 7.26 -0.95
C ASP A 96 -13.13 5.78 -0.53
N TYR A 97 -13.04 5.45 0.75
CA TYR A 97 -12.92 4.08 1.26
C TYR A 97 -13.99 3.10 0.74
N LYS A 98 -15.20 3.58 0.48
CA LYS A 98 -16.30 2.73 -0.02
C LYS A 98 -16.00 2.08 -1.36
N ILE A 99 -15.16 2.71 -2.19
CA ILE A 99 -14.73 2.14 -3.45
C ILE A 99 -13.83 0.92 -3.18
N HIS A 100 -12.94 1.01 -2.19
CA HIS A 100 -12.07 -0.10 -1.78
C HIS A 100 -12.88 -1.25 -1.17
N ILE A 101 -13.85 -0.95 -0.31
CA ILE A 101 -14.78 -1.96 0.23
C ILE A 101 -15.49 -2.69 -0.92
N LYS A 102 -16.05 -1.93 -1.88
CA LYS A 102 -16.71 -2.51 -3.05
C LYS A 102 -15.77 -3.43 -3.86
N MET A 103 -14.50 -3.07 -4.04
CA MET A 103 -13.56 -3.96 -4.72
C MET A 103 -13.38 -5.29 -3.98
N LEU A 104 -13.30 -5.25 -2.65
CA LEU A 104 -13.20 -6.47 -1.85
C LEU A 104 -14.49 -7.32 -1.93
N GLU A 105 -15.66 -6.69 -2.08
CA GLU A 105 -16.93 -7.38 -2.33
C GLU A 105 -16.99 -7.98 -3.74
N ASP A 106 -16.40 -7.30 -4.74
CA ASP A 106 -16.31 -7.76 -6.12
C ASP A 106 -15.26 -8.90 -6.31
N GLY A 107 -14.62 -9.36 -5.21
CA GLY A 107 -13.76 -10.56 -5.20
C GLY A 107 -12.27 -10.27 -5.36
N TYR A 108 -11.83 -9.02 -5.16
CA TYR A 108 -10.40 -8.74 -4.99
C TYR A 108 -9.96 -9.15 -3.59
N ASP A 109 -8.75 -9.64 -3.49
CA ASP A 109 -8.13 -10.03 -2.22
C ASP A 109 -7.76 -8.82 -1.36
N SER A 110 -7.28 -7.77 -2.00
CA SER A 110 -6.93 -6.50 -1.36
C SER A 110 -7.17 -5.34 -2.31
N SER A 111 -7.16 -4.12 -1.79
CA SER A 111 -7.32 -2.90 -2.58
C SER A 111 -6.42 -1.80 -2.05
N GLY A 112 -5.71 -1.12 -2.94
CA GLY A 112 -4.77 -0.07 -2.61
C GLY A 112 -4.48 0.84 -3.80
N VAL A 113 -3.44 1.66 -3.67
CA VAL A 113 -2.96 2.57 -4.71
C VAL A 113 -1.52 2.25 -5.09
N LEU A 114 -1.07 2.74 -6.25
CA LEU A 114 0.33 2.71 -6.68
C LEU A 114 0.96 1.32 -6.64
N MET A 115 0.34 0.36 -7.30
CA MET A 115 0.87 -0.99 -7.37
C MET A 115 2.21 -1.00 -8.12
N ALA A 116 3.28 -1.40 -7.43
CA ALA A 116 4.51 -1.82 -8.06
C ALA A 116 4.44 -3.31 -8.39
N ASN A 117 4.76 -3.68 -9.62
CA ASN A 117 4.73 -5.07 -10.07
C ASN A 117 6.14 -5.69 -10.13
N ASP A 118 6.20 -6.99 -10.44
CA ASP A 118 7.42 -7.81 -10.47
C ASP A 118 8.49 -7.39 -11.46
N GLU A 119 8.18 -6.50 -12.38
CA GLU A 119 9.09 -6.13 -13.45
C GLU A 119 10.17 -5.15 -13.01
N LEU A 120 10.06 -4.62 -11.79
CA LEU A 120 11.15 -3.92 -11.12
C LEU A 120 12.27 -4.92 -10.81
N GLN A 121 13.23 -5.07 -11.71
CA GLN A 121 14.29 -6.09 -11.63
C GLN A 121 15.15 -6.07 -10.37
N PHE A 122 15.25 -4.96 -9.67
CA PHE A 122 15.94 -4.92 -8.40
C PHE A 122 15.14 -5.57 -7.26
N ILE A 123 13.86 -5.90 -7.50
CA ILE A 123 12.97 -6.60 -6.57
C ILE A 123 12.80 -8.08 -6.99
N ARG A 124 13.74 -8.66 -7.71
CA ARG A 124 13.68 -10.04 -8.25
C ARG A 124 13.34 -11.13 -7.24
N HIS A 125 13.49 -10.86 -5.96
CA HIS A 125 13.19 -11.81 -4.90
C HIS A 125 11.75 -11.69 -4.37
N TRP A 126 10.95 -10.76 -4.89
CA TRP A 126 9.63 -10.40 -4.34
C TRP A 126 8.54 -10.46 -5.39
N ALA A 127 8.48 -11.63 -6.06
CA ALA A 127 7.42 -11.92 -7.02
C ALA A 127 6.03 -11.62 -6.43
N GLY A 128 5.18 -10.91 -7.18
CA GLY A 128 3.78 -10.65 -6.85
C GLY A 128 3.41 -9.20 -6.63
N GLY A 129 4.39 -8.26 -6.65
CA GLY A 129 4.12 -6.83 -6.51
C GLY A 129 3.80 -6.38 -5.08
N PHE A 130 3.59 -5.08 -4.86
CA PHE A 130 3.22 -4.48 -3.58
C PHE A 130 2.59 -3.09 -3.79
N TYR A 131 1.83 -2.60 -2.82
CA TYR A 131 1.31 -1.23 -2.84
C TYR A 131 2.40 -0.24 -2.41
N GLY A 132 2.76 0.68 -3.29
CA GLY A 132 3.73 1.74 -2.99
C GLY A 132 3.27 2.59 -1.81
N GLY A 133 4.11 2.67 -0.76
CA GLY A 133 3.77 3.36 0.47
C GLY A 133 2.97 2.54 1.48
N ASN A 134 2.65 1.30 1.17
CA ASN A 134 2.08 0.29 2.07
C ASN A 134 0.80 0.71 2.82
N PHE A 135 -0.13 1.37 2.12
CA PHE A 135 -1.50 1.58 2.60
C PHE A 135 -2.44 0.70 1.79
N TRP A 136 -3.32 -0.06 2.46
CA TRP A 136 -4.19 -1.01 1.77
C TRP A 136 -5.40 -1.43 2.60
N TRP A 137 -6.44 -1.86 1.88
CA TRP A 137 -7.61 -2.55 2.41
C TRP A 137 -7.56 -4.04 2.08
N THR A 138 -8.07 -4.87 2.98
CA THR A 138 -8.29 -6.30 2.76
C THR A 138 -9.38 -6.84 3.66
N LYS A 139 -9.70 -8.14 3.54
CA LYS A 139 -10.50 -8.88 4.52
C LYS A 139 -9.62 -9.78 5.38
N VAL A 140 -10.07 -10.05 6.62
CA VAL A 140 -9.37 -10.93 7.55
C VAL A 140 -9.05 -12.30 6.92
N LYS A 141 -9.99 -12.87 6.15
CA LYS A 141 -9.78 -14.15 5.45
C LYS A 141 -8.54 -14.19 4.55
N LEU A 142 -8.15 -13.06 3.97
CA LEU A 142 -6.92 -13.00 3.20
C LEU A 142 -5.69 -13.08 4.11
N LEU A 143 -5.69 -12.31 5.18
CA LEU A 143 -4.55 -12.25 6.11
C LEU A 143 -4.30 -13.61 6.79
N ASN A 144 -5.35 -14.41 6.98
CA ASN A 144 -5.25 -15.78 7.48
C ASN A 144 -4.50 -16.73 6.51
N ARG A 145 -4.29 -16.32 5.24
CA ARG A 145 -3.50 -17.05 4.24
C ARG A 145 -2.01 -16.66 4.25
N ILE A 146 -1.63 -15.65 5.02
CA ILE A 146 -0.23 -15.25 5.14
C ILE A 146 0.60 -16.40 5.72
N PRO A 147 1.77 -16.73 5.14
CA PRO A 147 2.62 -17.81 5.63
C PRO A 147 3.00 -17.61 7.10
N LYS A 148 2.90 -18.66 7.92
CA LYS A 148 3.23 -18.61 9.36
C LYS A 148 4.68 -18.18 9.62
N ASN A 149 5.57 -18.44 8.66
CA ASN A 149 6.98 -18.06 8.72
C ASN A 149 7.27 -16.70 8.09
N ILE A 150 6.27 -15.82 7.94
CA ILE A 150 6.45 -14.49 7.30
C ILE A 150 7.59 -13.69 7.95
N LYS A 151 7.76 -13.80 9.26
CA LYS A 151 8.85 -13.15 9.99
C LYS A 151 10.23 -13.65 9.54
N GLU A 152 10.36 -14.94 9.27
CA GLU A 152 11.60 -15.54 8.75
C GLU A 152 11.85 -15.10 7.30
N LEU A 153 10.78 -14.96 6.50
CA LEU A 153 10.86 -14.47 5.14
C LEU A 153 11.33 -13.00 5.06
N TRP A 154 11.09 -12.21 6.09
CA TRP A 154 11.61 -10.84 6.21
C TRP A 154 13.09 -10.79 6.64
N GLY A 155 13.70 -11.92 6.96
CA GLY A 155 15.06 -12.00 7.45
C GLY A 155 15.22 -11.38 8.84
N THR A 156 16.35 -10.71 9.08
CA THR A 156 16.67 -10.12 10.38
C THR A 156 15.85 -8.88 10.74
N MET A 157 14.91 -8.45 9.88
CA MET A 157 14.16 -7.18 9.99
C MET A 157 15.05 -5.92 10.02
N GLU A 158 16.33 -6.05 9.68
CA GLU A 158 17.21 -4.88 9.50
C GLU A 158 16.82 -4.09 8.26
N ASP A 159 16.26 -4.76 7.25
CA ASP A 159 15.69 -4.10 6.10
C ASP A 159 14.25 -3.65 6.40
N ARG A 160 14.10 -2.36 6.71
CA ARG A 160 12.81 -1.72 6.99
C ARG A 160 11.78 -1.83 5.87
N HIS A 161 12.22 -2.13 4.65
CA HIS A 161 11.34 -2.21 3.48
C HIS A 161 10.74 -3.60 3.27
N MET A 162 11.30 -4.64 3.89
CA MET A 162 10.82 -6.01 3.71
C MET A 162 9.33 -6.18 4.07
N PRO A 163 8.81 -5.60 5.17
CA PRO A 163 7.37 -5.68 5.47
C PRO A 163 6.49 -5.02 4.40
N GLU A 164 6.92 -3.89 3.83
CA GLU A 164 6.21 -3.21 2.75
C GLU A 164 6.16 -4.08 1.49
N TRP A 165 7.29 -4.65 1.11
CA TRP A 165 7.46 -5.35 -0.16
C TRP A 165 7.03 -6.81 -0.14
N CYS A 166 7.03 -7.44 1.04
CA CYS A 166 6.88 -8.87 1.19
C CYS A 166 5.77 -9.29 2.14
N PHE A 167 4.68 -8.55 2.24
CA PHE A 167 3.57 -8.92 3.10
C PHE A 167 2.45 -9.59 2.33
N LEU A 168 1.66 -8.83 1.58
CA LEU A 168 0.51 -9.38 0.86
C LEU A 168 0.91 -10.28 -0.32
N ASN A 169 2.01 -9.99 -0.99
CA ASN A 169 2.47 -10.76 -2.14
C ASN A 169 3.02 -12.16 -1.80
N LYS A 170 3.15 -12.49 -0.52
CA LYS A 170 3.46 -13.87 -0.09
C LYS A 170 2.23 -14.77 -0.01
N ILE A 171 1.06 -14.20 -0.26
CA ILE A 171 -0.18 -14.96 -0.34
C ILE A 171 -0.28 -15.60 -1.72
N GLU A 172 -0.43 -16.91 -1.73
CA GLU A 172 -0.58 -17.66 -2.99
C GLU A 172 -1.84 -17.20 -3.76
N ASN A 173 -1.68 -16.97 -5.06
CA ASN A 173 -2.74 -16.48 -5.95
C ASN A 173 -3.38 -15.16 -5.49
N TRP A 174 -2.59 -14.28 -4.89
CA TRP A 174 -3.06 -12.94 -4.51
C TRP A 174 -3.58 -12.14 -5.71
N ASN A 175 -4.79 -11.63 -5.58
CA ASN A 175 -5.49 -10.84 -6.62
C ASN A 175 -5.70 -9.40 -6.15
N PRO A 176 -4.72 -8.50 -6.31
CA PRO A 176 -4.82 -7.12 -5.86
C PRO A 176 -5.77 -6.29 -6.72
N GLY A 177 -6.53 -5.42 -6.07
CA GLY A 177 -7.28 -4.35 -6.71
C GLY A 177 -6.56 -3.01 -6.58
N ILE A 178 -6.65 -2.16 -7.61
CA ILE A 178 -5.93 -0.89 -7.64
C ILE A 178 -6.89 0.23 -8.03
N ILE A 179 -6.91 1.27 -7.21
CA ILE A 179 -7.66 2.50 -7.46
C ILE A 179 -6.73 3.68 -7.22
N ASN A 180 -6.50 4.46 -8.26
CA ASN A 180 -5.72 5.68 -8.15
C ASN A 180 -6.64 6.89 -8.32
N PRO A 181 -6.61 7.87 -7.41
CA PRO A 181 -7.26 9.15 -7.59
C PRO A 181 -6.64 9.96 -8.74
N SER A 182 -7.26 11.05 -9.14
CA SER A 182 -6.73 11.94 -10.17
C SER A 182 -5.40 12.57 -9.72
N PHE A 183 -4.44 12.64 -10.64
CA PHE A 183 -3.13 13.23 -10.38
C PHE A 183 -3.09 14.77 -10.49
N GLU A 184 -4.15 15.41 -10.96
CA GLU A 184 -4.13 16.86 -11.27
C GLU A 184 -3.71 17.74 -10.09
N ASN A 185 -4.01 17.31 -8.85
CA ASN A 185 -3.72 18.04 -7.63
C ASN A 185 -2.39 17.63 -6.95
N PHE A 186 -1.64 16.69 -7.54
CA PHE A 186 -0.44 16.08 -6.92
C PHE A 186 0.80 16.23 -7.82
N LYS A 187 1.03 17.43 -8.34
CA LYS A 187 2.07 17.67 -9.34
C LYS A 187 3.47 17.24 -8.88
N ASN A 188 3.87 17.58 -7.65
CA ASN A 188 5.22 17.23 -7.17
C ASN A 188 5.40 15.74 -6.94
N PHE A 189 4.35 15.07 -6.46
CA PHE A 189 4.33 13.62 -6.35
C PHE A 189 4.42 12.96 -7.73
N TYR A 190 3.68 13.49 -8.71
CA TYR A 190 3.72 13.02 -10.09
C TYR A 190 5.11 13.20 -10.70
N ASP A 191 5.71 14.39 -10.56
CA ASP A 191 7.07 14.67 -11.03
C ASP A 191 8.11 13.74 -10.35
N TYR A 192 7.91 13.41 -9.07
CA TYR A 192 8.74 12.45 -8.37
C TYR A 192 8.60 11.04 -8.95
N ILE A 193 7.38 10.56 -9.14
CA ILE A 193 7.12 9.24 -9.74
C ILE A 193 7.69 9.18 -11.15
N GLU A 194 7.48 10.21 -11.97
CA GLU A 194 8.04 10.30 -13.31
C GLU A 194 9.58 10.28 -13.29
N THR A 195 10.19 11.00 -12.34
CA THR A 195 11.64 11.02 -12.17
C THR A 195 12.17 9.65 -11.74
N GLN A 196 11.55 8.99 -10.78
CA GLN A 196 11.93 7.63 -10.38
C GLN A 196 11.78 6.64 -11.53
N THR A 197 10.72 6.77 -12.30
CA THR A 197 10.53 5.94 -13.50
C THR A 197 11.63 6.15 -14.52
N LYS A 198 12.04 7.40 -14.78
CA LYS A 198 13.16 7.68 -15.69
C LYS A 198 14.47 7.09 -15.18
N ILE A 199 14.72 7.16 -13.85
CA ILE A 199 15.89 6.54 -13.22
C ILE A 199 15.83 5.02 -13.36
N ASP A 200 14.68 4.42 -13.13
CA ASP A 200 14.49 2.98 -13.22
C ASP A 200 14.56 2.49 -14.67
N LEU A 201 14.08 3.29 -15.62
CA LEU A 201 14.26 3.07 -17.06
C LEU A 201 15.73 3.07 -17.44
N ALA A 202 16.49 4.07 -16.99
CA ALA A 202 17.92 4.14 -17.28
C ALA A 202 18.66 2.92 -16.73
N LYS A 203 18.33 2.49 -15.49
CA LYS A 203 18.88 1.28 -14.89
C LYS A 203 18.51 0.03 -15.69
N ARG A 204 17.26 -0.08 -16.17
CA ARG A 204 16.79 -1.20 -17.00
C ARG A 204 17.46 -1.24 -18.37
N TYR A 205 17.67 -0.09 -19.00
CA TYR A 205 18.38 -0.01 -20.27
C TYR A 205 19.81 -0.55 -20.16
N ILE A 206 20.48 -0.22 -19.06
CA ILE A 206 21.82 -0.72 -18.73
C ILE A 206 21.81 -2.23 -18.46
N THR A 207 20.72 -2.77 -17.90
CA THR A 207 20.58 -4.18 -17.52
C THR A 207 19.87 -5.05 -18.56
N GLY A 208 19.44 -4.47 -19.69
CA GLY A 208 18.84 -5.21 -20.83
C GLY A 208 17.36 -5.58 -20.65
N VAL A 209 16.62 -4.93 -19.75
CA VAL A 209 15.19 -5.16 -19.53
C VAL A 209 14.33 -4.28 -20.41
N ARG A 210 13.38 -4.91 -21.09
CA ARG A 210 12.49 -4.26 -22.06
C ARG A 210 11.12 -4.00 -21.41
N ASN A 211 10.59 -2.82 -21.44
CA ASN A 211 9.25 -2.32 -21.11
C ASN A 211 9.07 -1.73 -19.71
N TRP A 212 9.10 -0.42 -19.69
CA TRP A 212 8.76 0.42 -18.54
C TRP A 212 7.26 0.75 -18.46
N GLU A 213 6.52 0.62 -19.56
CA GLU A 213 5.08 0.87 -19.66
C GLU A 213 4.28 -0.01 -18.69
N ASP A 214 4.81 -1.17 -18.36
CA ASP A 214 4.20 -2.08 -17.40
C ASP A 214 4.25 -1.57 -15.93
N LEU A 215 5.04 -0.54 -15.64
CA LEU A 215 5.08 0.09 -14.30
C LEU A 215 3.86 0.96 -13.98
N TYR A 216 3.17 1.45 -15.00
CA TYR A 216 2.06 2.38 -14.85
C TYR A 216 0.69 1.79 -15.18
N VAL A 217 0.64 0.59 -15.73
CA VAL A 217 -0.59 0.02 -16.32
C VAL A 217 -1.62 -0.41 -15.28
N TYR A 218 -1.27 -0.47 -14.00
CA TYR A 218 -2.18 -0.94 -12.96
C TYR A 218 -2.94 0.17 -12.20
N GLY A 219 -2.87 1.42 -12.68
CA GLY A 219 -3.66 2.52 -12.13
C GLY A 219 -5.07 2.60 -12.67
N VAL A 220 -5.70 1.51 -13.07
CA VAL A 220 -6.99 1.57 -13.74
C VAL A 220 -8.07 0.99 -12.88
N ASN A 221 -9.00 1.85 -12.54
CA ASN A 221 -10.25 1.52 -11.92
C ASN A 221 -10.99 0.42 -12.72
N LYS A 222 -11.26 -0.74 -12.13
CA LYS A 222 -12.00 -1.82 -12.78
C LYS A 222 -13.43 -1.46 -13.16
N THR A 223 -14.01 -0.43 -12.55
CA THR A 223 -15.31 0.10 -13.00
C THR A 223 -15.25 0.65 -14.42
N THR A 224 -14.04 0.88 -14.98
CA THR A 224 -13.77 1.26 -16.38
C THR A 224 -13.10 0.15 -17.20
N GLN A 225 -13.00 -1.07 -16.67
CA GLN A 225 -12.26 -2.19 -17.30
C GLN A 225 -12.79 -2.67 -18.67
N THR A 226 -13.83 -2.11 -19.19
CA THR A 226 -14.22 -2.40 -20.58
C THR A 226 -13.21 -1.87 -21.61
N ASN A 227 -12.26 -1.00 -21.24
CA ASN A 227 -11.39 -0.33 -22.20
C ASN A 227 -9.87 -0.61 -22.08
N VAL A 228 -9.40 -1.35 -21.08
CA VAL A 228 -7.95 -1.51 -20.87
C VAL A 228 -7.34 -2.73 -21.56
N LYS A 229 -8.17 -3.65 -22.04
CA LYS A 229 -7.66 -4.75 -22.89
C LYS A 229 -7.13 -4.31 -24.27
N THR A 230 -7.33 -3.04 -24.63
CA THR A 230 -6.95 -2.51 -25.95
C THR A 230 -5.58 -1.86 -26.01
N THR A 231 -4.88 -1.67 -24.90
CA THR A 231 -3.54 -1.06 -24.91
C THR A 231 -2.38 -2.06 -24.89
N LYS A 232 -2.66 -3.36 -24.99
CA LYS A 232 -1.61 -4.38 -25.20
C LYS A 232 -1.15 -4.54 -26.66
N SER A 233 -1.55 -3.68 -27.57
CA SER A 233 -1.13 -3.70 -28.94
C SER A 233 -0.47 -2.39 -29.30
N PHE A 234 0.72 -2.14 -28.79
CA PHE A 234 1.60 -1.15 -29.45
C PHE A 234 3.06 -1.51 -29.29
N ILE A 235 3.49 -2.07 -30.42
CA ILE A 235 4.79 -2.04 -31.11
C ILE A 235 5.93 -2.72 -30.36
#